data_f5eca6a3b08435eba0fcfe6f56b0bbca
#
_entry.id   f5eca6a3b08435eba0fcfe6f56b0bbca
#
_cell.length_a   1.000
_cell.length_b   1.000
_cell.length_c   1.000
_cell.angle_alpha   90.00
_cell.angle_beta   90.00
_cell.angle_gamma   90.00
#
_symmetry.space_group_name_H-M   'P 1'
#
loop_
_entity.id
_entity.type
_entity.pdbx_description
1 polymer ?
#
loop_
_entity_poly.entity_id
_entity_poly.type
_entity_poly.pdbx_seq_one_letter_code
_entity_poly.pdbx_strand_id
1 'polypeptide(L)'
;MMEPQEKSLITDEVRAVVGKGTEPATSTDKVTLTEIRRFSQAVMDESPIYHDEEVAAKTKFGGVVAPGPFTYHYIRRRPPGTEDPMLTEPDDWDGEDSRGVGGGALTVPWPPNMRTFHGGNELEVLQLAKPGDIITSKTQITEVYEKTGRSGRLGLSVRETVFTNQKGEILCIDRYTGVAREMK
;
A
#
# COMPACT_ATOMS: atom_id res chain seq x y z
N MET A 1 34.54 17.69 -26.80
CA MET A 1 33.12 18.04 -26.57
C MET A 1 32.74 17.43 -25.23
N MET A 2 32.40 18.23 -24.22
CA MET A 2 31.85 17.71 -22.99
C MET A 2 30.44 17.16 -23.30
N GLU A 3 30.21 15.89 -23.04
CA GLU A 3 28.84 15.34 -23.05
C GLU A 3 27.95 16.19 -22.13
N PRO A 4 26.73 16.55 -22.56
CA PRO A 4 25.82 17.26 -21.70
C PRO A 4 25.60 16.40 -20.42
N GLN A 5 25.95 16.94 -19.29
CA GLN A 5 25.70 16.30 -17.99
C GLN A 5 24.18 16.11 -17.88
N GLU A 6 23.71 14.87 -18.03
CA GLU A 6 22.29 14.56 -17.88
C GLU A 6 21.84 15.00 -16.49
N LYS A 7 20.83 15.88 -16.44
CA LYS A 7 20.27 16.36 -15.15
C LYS A 7 19.72 15.18 -14.35
N SER A 8 20.03 15.15 -13.05
CA SER A 8 19.47 14.15 -12.14
C SER A 8 17.95 14.16 -12.17
N LEU A 9 17.34 12.98 -12.06
CA LEU A 9 15.89 12.82 -11.86
C LEU A 9 15.47 13.26 -10.45
N ILE A 10 16.41 13.29 -9.50
CA ILE A 10 16.16 13.72 -8.12
C ILE A 10 16.36 15.24 -8.03
N THR A 11 15.36 15.98 -8.48
CA THR A 11 15.31 17.43 -8.33
C THR A 11 15.06 17.82 -6.86
N ASP A 12 15.19 19.10 -6.53
CA ASP A 12 14.89 19.58 -5.18
C ASP A 12 13.41 19.35 -4.80
N GLU A 13 12.49 19.48 -5.78
CA GLU A 13 11.07 19.18 -5.57
C GLU A 13 10.83 17.70 -5.32
N VAL A 14 11.49 16.80 -6.05
CA VAL A 14 11.44 15.35 -5.81
C VAL A 14 12.00 15.02 -4.43
N ARG A 15 13.11 15.63 -4.03
CA ARG A 15 13.70 15.42 -2.71
C ARG A 15 12.82 15.93 -1.58
N ALA A 16 12.12 17.03 -1.79
CA ALA A 16 11.25 17.67 -0.81
C ALA A 16 10.00 16.87 -0.43
N VAL A 17 9.70 15.77 -1.13
CA VAL A 17 8.57 14.90 -0.75
C VAL A 17 8.94 13.85 0.29
N VAL A 18 10.23 13.60 0.53
CA VAL A 18 10.66 12.67 1.58
C VAL A 18 10.23 13.21 2.94
N GLY A 19 9.61 12.35 3.72
CA GLY A 19 9.01 12.71 5.01
C GLY A 19 7.55 13.20 4.91
N LYS A 20 7.03 13.51 3.71
CA LYS A 20 5.60 13.81 3.57
C LYS A 20 4.78 12.55 3.74
N GLY A 21 3.66 12.68 4.43
CA GLY A 21 2.76 11.58 4.73
C GLY A 21 1.29 11.95 4.56
N THR A 22 0.43 10.96 4.70
CA THR A 22 -1.03 11.13 4.74
C THR A 22 -1.51 11.35 6.17
N GLU A 23 -2.70 11.92 6.32
CA GLU A 23 -3.45 11.76 7.54
C GLU A 23 -3.77 10.26 7.75
N PRO A 24 -3.90 9.82 9.00
CA PRO A 24 -4.31 8.46 9.29
C PRO A 24 -5.69 8.14 8.68
N ALA A 25 -5.81 7.01 8.01
CA ALA A 25 -7.08 6.49 7.51
C ALA A 25 -7.49 5.27 8.34
N THR A 26 -8.73 5.28 8.85
CA THR A 26 -9.25 4.20 9.69
C THR A 26 -10.33 3.43 8.95
N SER A 27 -10.35 2.11 9.11
CA SER A 27 -11.37 1.26 8.50
C SER A 27 -12.77 1.66 8.97
N THR A 28 -13.74 1.61 8.06
CA THR A 28 -15.15 1.92 8.36
C THR A 28 -15.75 0.93 9.35
N ASP A 29 -15.39 -0.34 9.21
CA ASP A 29 -15.94 -1.44 9.99
C ASP A 29 -14.85 -2.13 10.83
N LYS A 30 -15.30 -2.86 11.84
CA LYS A 30 -14.45 -3.81 12.57
C LYS A 30 -14.23 -5.06 11.72
N VAL A 31 -13.05 -5.64 11.83
CA VAL A 31 -12.75 -6.95 11.25
C VAL A 31 -13.74 -7.99 11.75
N THR A 32 -14.35 -8.75 10.85
CA THR A 32 -15.31 -9.80 11.19
C THR A 32 -14.81 -11.18 10.78
N LEU A 33 -15.31 -12.23 11.45
CA LEU A 33 -15.04 -13.64 11.07
C LEU A 33 -15.42 -13.91 9.61
N THR A 34 -16.52 -13.32 9.15
CA THR A 34 -17.00 -13.51 7.77
C THR A 34 -16.01 -12.93 6.76
N GLU A 35 -15.41 -11.79 7.05
CA GLU A 35 -14.44 -11.15 6.15
C GLU A 35 -13.13 -11.92 6.11
N ILE A 36 -12.65 -12.38 7.26
CA ILE A 36 -11.46 -13.24 7.34
C ILE A 36 -11.67 -14.50 6.51
N ARG A 37 -12.81 -15.19 6.71
CA ARG A 37 -13.15 -16.40 5.96
C ARG A 37 -13.23 -16.14 4.45
N ARG A 38 -13.91 -15.06 4.03
CA ARG A 38 -14.02 -14.70 2.60
C ARG A 38 -12.68 -14.38 1.97
N PHE A 39 -11.82 -13.68 2.69
CA PHE A 39 -10.47 -13.38 2.22
C PHE A 39 -9.64 -14.66 2.06
N SER A 40 -9.63 -15.51 3.09
CA SER A 40 -8.94 -16.80 3.08
C SER A 40 -9.40 -17.67 1.89
N GLN A 41 -10.71 -17.74 1.64
CA GLN A 41 -11.27 -18.45 0.47
C GLN A 41 -10.83 -17.81 -0.86
N ALA A 42 -10.81 -16.49 -0.95
CA ALA A 42 -10.43 -15.77 -2.17
C ALA A 42 -8.96 -15.99 -2.55
N VAL A 43 -8.07 -16.11 -1.55
CA VAL A 43 -6.64 -16.40 -1.77
C VAL A 43 -6.31 -17.89 -1.73
N MET A 44 -7.34 -18.75 -1.60
CA MET A 44 -7.21 -20.22 -1.54
C MET A 44 -6.29 -20.70 -0.40
N ASP A 45 -6.29 -19.98 0.73
CA ASP A 45 -5.58 -20.40 1.95
C ASP A 45 -6.58 -21.06 2.91
N GLU A 46 -6.57 -22.39 2.91
CA GLU A 46 -7.52 -23.21 3.66
C GLU A 46 -7.06 -23.50 5.11
N SER A 47 -6.07 -22.77 5.62
CA SER A 47 -5.58 -23.00 6.97
C SER A 47 -6.71 -22.84 8.01
N PRO A 48 -6.94 -23.86 8.89
CA PRO A 48 -8.05 -23.84 9.81
C PRO A 48 -7.97 -22.72 10.85
N ILE A 49 -6.81 -22.11 11.06
CA ILE A 49 -6.65 -20.99 11.99
C ILE A 49 -7.45 -19.74 11.58
N TYR A 50 -7.92 -19.66 10.32
CA TYR A 50 -8.67 -18.53 9.79
C TYR A 50 -10.19 -18.70 9.86
N HIS A 51 -10.69 -19.90 10.22
CA HIS A 51 -12.13 -20.17 10.19
C HIS A 51 -12.63 -21.19 11.23
N ASP A 52 -11.75 -21.96 11.87
CA ASP A 52 -12.11 -22.93 12.91
C ASP A 52 -11.69 -22.39 14.28
N GLU A 53 -12.68 -22.00 15.09
CA GLU A 53 -12.46 -21.40 16.40
C GLU A 53 -11.80 -22.37 17.39
N GLU A 54 -12.14 -23.68 17.32
CA GLU A 54 -11.57 -24.67 18.22
C GLU A 54 -10.10 -24.95 17.93
N VAL A 55 -9.75 -25.03 16.64
CA VAL A 55 -8.37 -25.21 16.22
C VAL A 55 -7.56 -23.93 16.51
N ALA A 56 -8.09 -22.78 16.16
CA ALA A 56 -7.42 -21.49 16.36
C ALA A 56 -7.15 -21.19 17.85
N ALA A 57 -8.08 -21.53 18.73
CA ALA A 57 -7.94 -21.34 20.17
C ALA A 57 -6.77 -22.15 20.77
N LYS A 58 -6.42 -23.29 20.18
CA LYS A 58 -5.32 -24.16 20.63
C LYS A 58 -3.94 -23.70 20.11
N THR A 59 -3.91 -22.69 19.26
CA THR A 59 -2.67 -22.13 18.70
C THR A 59 -2.12 -21.01 19.58
N LYS A 60 -0.91 -20.55 19.26
CA LYS A 60 -0.30 -19.36 19.88
C LYS A 60 -1.14 -18.08 19.73
N PHE A 61 -2.09 -18.06 18.80
CA PHE A 61 -2.93 -16.90 18.51
C PHE A 61 -4.12 -16.80 19.48
N GLY A 62 -4.53 -17.92 20.12
CA GLY A 62 -5.61 -17.98 21.10
C GLY A 62 -7.00 -17.71 20.53
N GLY A 63 -7.18 -17.83 19.21
CA GLY A 63 -8.44 -17.62 18.50
C GLY A 63 -8.19 -17.38 17.01
N VAL A 64 -9.27 -17.19 16.26
CA VAL A 64 -9.20 -16.93 14.81
C VAL A 64 -8.41 -15.66 14.52
N VAL A 65 -7.56 -15.73 13.51
CA VAL A 65 -6.76 -14.63 13.00
C VAL A 65 -6.96 -14.50 11.49
N ALA A 66 -6.61 -13.35 10.94
CA ALA A 66 -6.64 -13.14 9.50
C ALA A 66 -5.30 -13.56 8.85
N PRO A 67 -5.29 -13.99 7.58
CA PRO A 67 -4.06 -14.13 6.81
C PRO A 67 -3.24 -12.84 6.79
N GLY A 68 -1.90 -12.94 6.73
CA GLY A 68 -1.02 -11.77 6.79
C GLY A 68 -1.39 -10.62 5.83
N PRO A 69 -1.63 -10.88 4.53
CA PRO A 69 -2.00 -9.83 3.58
C PRO A 69 -3.40 -9.22 3.78
N PHE A 70 -4.25 -9.82 4.62
CA PHE A 70 -5.61 -9.33 4.89
C PHE A 70 -5.62 -7.87 5.33
N THR A 71 -4.76 -7.50 6.27
CA THR A 71 -4.70 -6.15 6.84
C THR A 71 -4.47 -5.09 5.77
N TYR A 72 -3.55 -5.36 4.85
CA TYR A 72 -3.24 -4.48 3.73
C TYR A 72 -4.43 -4.29 2.78
N HIS A 73 -5.20 -5.36 2.50
CA HIS A 73 -6.36 -5.30 1.62
C HIS A 73 -7.60 -4.76 2.31
N TYR A 74 -7.77 -4.99 3.60
CA TYR A 74 -8.97 -4.60 4.34
C TYR A 74 -9.21 -3.10 4.36
N ILE A 75 -8.18 -2.29 4.56
CA ILE A 75 -8.27 -0.83 4.61
C ILE A 75 -8.68 -0.21 3.27
N ARG A 76 -8.55 -0.94 2.16
CA ARG A 76 -8.91 -0.48 0.82
C ARG A 76 -10.41 -0.35 0.58
N ARG A 77 -11.22 -0.84 1.49
CA ARG A 77 -12.69 -0.73 1.38
C ARG A 77 -13.10 0.73 1.52
N ARG A 78 -13.82 1.20 0.54
CA ARG A 78 -14.34 2.56 0.55
C ARG A 78 -15.58 2.64 1.45
N PRO A 79 -15.77 3.72 2.21
CA PRO A 79 -17.00 3.95 2.96
C PRO A 79 -18.21 3.98 2.03
N PRO A 80 -19.40 3.53 2.47
CA PRO A 80 -20.63 3.66 1.72
C PRO A 80 -20.87 5.14 1.33
N GLY A 81 -21.34 5.36 0.11
CA GLY A 81 -21.58 6.71 -0.43
C GLY A 81 -20.33 7.42 -0.95
N THR A 82 -19.16 6.79 -0.90
CA THR A 82 -17.96 7.28 -1.57
C THR A 82 -18.13 7.08 -3.09
N GLU A 83 -17.90 8.15 -3.84
CA GLU A 83 -17.93 8.09 -5.30
C GLU A 83 -16.87 7.11 -5.81
N ASP A 84 -17.27 6.23 -6.74
CA ASP A 84 -16.33 5.29 -7.34
C ASP A 84 -15.53 6.03 -8.44
N PRO A 85 -14.20 6.16 -8.29
CA PRO A 85 -13.38 6.81 -9.31
C PRO A 85 -13.48 6.15 -10.69
N MET A 86 -13.73 4.84 -10.74
CA MET A 86 -13.97 4.13 -12.01
C MET A 86 -15.17 4.66 -12.80
N LEU A 87 -16.12 5.34 -12.09
CA LEU A 87 -17.31 5.93 -12.72
C LEU A 87 -17.14 7.42 -13.03
N THR A 88 -16.11 8.06 -12.51
CA THR A 88 -15.89 9.52 -12.60
C THR A 88 -14.63 9.92 -13.34
N GLU A 89 -13.80 8.93 -13.69
CA GLU A 89 -12.58 9.20 -14.45
C GLU A 89 -12.90 9.52 -15.93
N PRO A 90 -12.06 10.33 -16.59
CA PRO A 90 -12.17 10.58 -18.01
C PRO A 90 -12.13 9.30 -18.85
N ASP A 91 -12.76 9.31 -20.03
CA ASP A 91 -12.81 8.17 -20.95
C ASP A 91 -11.42 7.69 -21.43
N ASP A 92 -10.40 8.55 -21.33
CA ASP A 92 -9.01 8.25 -21.67
C ASP A 92 -8.15 7.79 -20.47
N TRP A 93 -8.78 7.56 -19.32
CA TRP A 93 -8.08 7.05 -18.15
C TRP A 93 -7.53 5.64 -18.39
N ASP A 94 -6.23 5.46 -18.12
CA ASP A 94 -5.50 4.22 -18.39
C ASP A 94 -5.73 3.10 -17.36
N GLY A 95 -6.63 3.30 -16.40
CA GLY A 95 -6.93 2.33 -15.35
C GLY A 95 -5.98 2.38 -14.16
N GLU A 96 -5.00 3.29 -14.17
CA GLU A 96 -4.06 3.44 -13.07
C GLU A 96 -4.66 4.30 -11.95
N ASP A 97 -5.04 3.68 -10.82
CA ASP A 97 -5.45 4.43 -9.63
C ASP A 97 -4.21 4.94 -8.88
N SER A 98 -3.73 6.09 -9.29
CA SER A 98 -2.62 6.78 -8.63
C SER A 98 -2.99 7.34 -7.26
N ARG A 99 -4.27 7.31 -6.89
CA ARG A 99 -4.80 7.93 -5.67
C ARG A 99 -4.59 7.11 -4.41
N GLY A 100 -3.99 5.94 -4.50
CA GLY A 100 -3.54 5.17 -3.35
C GLY A 100 -4.64 4.82 -2.34
N VAL A 101 -4.38 3.82 -1.54
CA VAL A 101 -5.20 3.44 -0.41
C VAL A 101 -5.04 4.48 0.69
N GLY A 102 -6.14 5.10 1.12
CA GLY A 102 -6.11 6.02 2.27
C GLY A 102 -6.13 7.52 1.94
N GLY A 103 -6.87 7.91 0.91
CA GLY A 103 -7.34 9.31 0.77
C GLY A 103 -6.25 10.35 0.53
N GLY A 104 -5.70 10.37 -0.64
CA GLY A 104 -4.75 11.39 -1.07
C GLY A 104 -3.44 10.77 -1.53
N ALA A 105 -3.29 10.66 -2.84
CA ALA A 105 -2.06 10.13 -3.42
C ALA A 105 -0.88 11.02 -3.04
N LEU A 106 0.06 10.45 -2.32
CA LEU A 106 1.38 11.06 -2.16
C LEU A 106 2.07 10.97 -3.51
N THR A 107 1.98 12.04 -4.29
CA THR A 107 2.61 12.11 -5.62
C THR A 107 4.06 12.55 -5.50
N VAL A 108 4.94 11.89 -6.25
CA VAL A 108 6.31 12.36 -6.44
C VAL A 108 6.35 13.19 -7.71
N PRO A 109 6.78 14.47 -7.66
CA PRO A 109 6.81 15.36 -8.83
C PRO A 109 8.02 15.04 -9.72
N TRP A 110 7.98 13.87 -10.36
CA TRP A 110 9.02 13.49 -11.32
C TRP A 110 9.14 14.50 -12.47
N PRO A 111 10.30 14.62 -13.09
CA PRO A 111 10.47 15.43 -14.30
C PRO A 111 9.43 15.12 -15.39
N PRO A 112 9.15 16.03 -16.30
CA PRO A 112 8.22 15.80 -17.42
C PRO A 112 8.56 14.54 -18.23
N ASN A 113 7.55 13.93 -18.84
CA ASN A 113 7.65 12.69 -19.64
C ASN A 113 8.05 11.43 -18.88
N MET A 114 7.96 11.45 -17.55
CA MET A 114 8.12 10.23 -16.76
C MET A 114 6.78 9.49 -16.61
N ARG A 115 6.79 8.19 -16.85
CA ARG A 115 5.68 7.30 -16.55
C ARG A 115 6.01 6.44 -15.32
N THR A 116 5.04 6.28 -14.43
CA THR A 116 5.21 5.51 -13.22
C THR A 116 4.71 4.08 -13.39
N PHE A 117 5.36 3.16 -12.71
CA PHE A 117 5.06 1.73 -12.71
C PHE A 117 5.15 1.19 -11.30
N HIS A 118 4.44 0.11 -11.05
CA HIS A 118 4.58 -0.67 -9.84
C HIS A 118 5.93 -1.42 -9.84
N GLY A 119 6.79 -1.13 -8.87
CA GLY A 119 8.10 -1.77 -8.72
C GLY A 119 8.07 -3.00 -7.81
N GLY A 120 7.14 -3.03 -6.85
CA GLY A 120 6.96 -4.14 -5.92
C GLY A 120 6.49 -3.68 -4.56
N ASN A 121 6.05 -4.66 -3.75
CA ASN A 121 5.73 -4.48 -2.34
C ASN A 121 6.57 -5.43 -1.49
N GLU A 122 6.98 -4.95 -0.32
CA GLU A 122 7.51 -5.74 0.78
C GLU A 122 6.54 -5.61 1.95
N LEU A 123 5.94 -6.72 2.36
CA LEU A 123 5.01 -6.76 3.48
C LEU A 123 5.65 -7.45 4.69
N GLU A 124 5.91 -6.68 5.74
CA GLU A 124 6.40 -7.16 7.03
C GLU A 124 5.21 -7.34 7.97
N VAL A 125 4.87 -8.59 8.31
CA VAL A 125 3.75 -8.92 9.19
C VAL A 125 4.28 -9.13 10.60
N LEU A 126 3.91 -8.25 11.53
CA LEU A 126 4.31 -8.33 12.94
C LEU A 126 3.25 -9.04 13.79
N GLN A 127 1.96 -8.74 13.51
CA GLN A 127 0.83 -9.39 14.18
C GLN A 127 -0.28 -9.62 13.16
N LEU A 128 -1.03 -10.71 13.34
CA LEU A 128 -2.20 -11.00 12.54
C LEU A 128 -3.42 -10.27 13.09
N ALA A 129 -4.20 -9.64 12.23
CA ALA A 129 -5.45 -9.02 12.60
C ALA A 129 -6.45 -10.06 13.17
N LYS A 130 -7.26 -9.64 14.10
CA LYS A 130 -8.26 -10.47 14.79
C LYS A 130 -9.66 -9.92 14.58
N PRO A 131 -10.69 -10.75 14.71
CA PRO A 131 -12.07 -10.28 14.80
C PRO A 131 -12.22 -9.20 15.88
N GLY A 132 -12.86 -8.09 15.52
CA GLY A 132 -13.03 -6.93 16.39
C GLY A 132 -11.95 -5.84 16.24
N ASP A 133 -10.88 -6.09 15.52
CA ASP A 133 -9.89 -5.04 15.25
C ASP A 133 -10.47 -3.94 14.37
N ILE A 134 -10.10 -2.69 14.67
CA ILE A 134 -10.29 -1.51 13.84
C ILE A 134 -8.91 -1.15 13.30
N ILE A 135 -8.74 -1.18 11.99
CA ILE A 135 -7.44 -1.00 11.36
C ILE A 135 -7.27 0.47 10.97
N THR A 136 -6.16 1.05 11.36
CA THR A 136 -5.74 2.39 10.94
C THR A 136 -4.45 2.29 10.15
N SER A 137 -4.36 2.98 9.01
CA SER A 137 -3.16 3.07 8.19
C SER A 137 -2.64 4.50 8.14
N LYS A 138 -1.31 4.63 8.09
CA LYS A 138 -0.61 5.90 7.85
C LYS A 138 0.52 5.67 6.87
N THR A 139 0.54 6.43 5.79
CA THR A 139 1.54 6.29 4.73
C THR A 139 2.50 7.49 4.73
N GLN A 140 3.78 7.24 4.46
CA GLN A 140 4.81 8.26 4.31
C GLN A 140 5.75 7.90 3.16
N ILE A 141 6.25 8.91 2.42
CA ILE A 141 7.37 8.71 1.49
C ILE A 141 8.64 8.69 2.32
N THR A 142 9.33 7.56 2.33
CA THR A 142 10.56 7.37 3.13
C THR A 142 11.81 7.61 2.31
N GLU A 143 11.76 7.35 1.00
CA GLU A 143 12.96 7.44 0.15
C GLU A 143 12.61 7.80 -1.28
N VAL A 144 13.49 8.58 -1.91
CA VAL A 144 13.54 8.76 -3.37
C VAL A 144 14.98 8.63 -3.83
N TYR A 145 15.22 7.88 -4.90
CA TYR A 145 16.56 7.67 -5.42
C TYR A 145 16.55 7.36 -6.91
N GLU A 146 17.72 7.38 -7.53
CA GLU A 146 17.92 7.13 -8.95
C GLU A 146 18.77 5.88 -9.15
N LYS A 147 18.43 5.07 -10.15
CA LYS A 147 19.23 3.95 -10.61
C LYS A 147 19.35 3.98 -12.14
N THR A 148 20.48 3.54 -12.65
CA THR A 148 20.66 3.31 -14.08
C THR A 148 20.48 1.83 -14.38
N GLY A 149 19.52 1.50 -15.22
CA GLY A 149 19.24 0.16 -15.71
C GLY A 149 19.57 0.00 -17.18
N ARG A 150 19.32 -1.19 -17.73
CA ARG A 150 19.54 -1.48 -19.17
C ARG A 150 18.72 -0.57 -20.11
N SER A 151 17.58 -0.10 -19.66
CA SER A 151 16.64 0.73 -20.42
C SER A 151 16.79 2.23 -20.14
N GLY A 152 17.85 2.67 -19.47
CA GLY A 152 18.09 4.05 -19.10
C GLY A 152 17.95 4.29 -17.58
N ARG A 153 17.80 5.56 -17.21
CA ARG A 153 17.66 5.97 -15.83
C ARG A 153 16.25 5.74 -15.32
N LEU A 154 16.17 5.36 -14.06
CA LEU A 154 14.92 5.09 -13.34
C LEU A 154 14.92 5.95 -12.08
N GLY A 155 13.83 6.68 -11.86
CA GLY A 155 13.52 7.26 -10.57
C GLY A 155 12.78 6.23 -9.73
N LEU A 156 13.14 6.08 -8.45
CA LEU A 156 12.47 5.17 -7.54
C LEU A 156 11.99 5.95 -6.31
N SER A 157 10.81 5.60 -5.85
CA SER A 157 10.26 6.13 -4.60
C SER A 157 9.77 4.99 -3.72
N VAL A 158 10.07 5.05 -2.43
CA VAL A 158 9.56 4.11 -1.44
C VAL A 158 8.52 4.81 -0.59
N ARG A 159 7.36 4.19 -0.47
CA ARG A 159 6.30 4.59 0.45
C ARG A 159 6.16 3.51 1.50
N GLU A 160 6.22 3.90 2.75
CA GLU A 160 5.98 3.00 3.87
C GLU A 160 4.60 3.28 4.45
N THR A 161 3.78 2.24 4.57
CA THR A 161 2.47 2.30 5.21
C THR A 161 2.49 1.42 6.45
N VAL A 162 2.27 2.03 7.60
CA VAL A 162 2.15 1.33 8.88
C VAL A 162 0.67 1.12 9.17
N PHE A 163 0.30 -0.12 9.47
CA PHE A 163 -1.04 -0.53 9.85
C PHE A 163 -1.08 -0.88 11.34
N THR A 164 -1.98 -0.25 12.06
CA THR A 164 -2.17 -0.48 13.50
C THR A 164 -3.61 -0.87 13.80
N ASN A 165 -3.83 -1.51 14.95
CA ASN A 165 -5.17 -1.70 15.50
C ASN A 165 -5.56 -0.55 16.45
N GLN A 166 -6.76 -0.60 17.03
CA GLN A 166 -7.29 0.41 17.96
C GLN A 166 -6.51 0.53 19.27
N LYS A 167 -5.59 -0.39 19.56
CA LYS A 167 -4.70 -0.34 20.73
C LYS A 167 -3.35 0.30 20.40
N GLY A 168 -3.12 0.65 19.11
CA GLY A 168 -1.84 1.15 18.63
C GLY A 168 -0.80 0.04 18.37
N GLU A 169 -1.20 -1.23 18.42
CA GLU A 169 -0.32 -2.36 18.11
C GLU A 169 -0.10 -2.40 16.59
N ILE A 170 1.15 -2.50 16.16
CA ILE A 170 1.48 -2.59 14.72
C ILE A 170 1.14 -3.99 14.23
N LEU A 171 0.26 -4.07 13.23
CA LEU A 171 -0.13 -5.31 12.58
C LEU A 171 0.83 -5.65 11.45
N CYS A 172 1.04 -4.73 10.53
CA CYS A 172 2.00 -4.91 9.44
C CYS A 172 2.55 -3.56 8.94
N ILE A 173 3.64 -3.65 8.20
CA ILE A 173 4.26 -2.54 7.48
C ILE A 173 4.37 -2.95 6.01
N ASP A 174 3.82 -2.14 5.12
CA ASP A 174 3.96 -2.31 3.67
C ASP A 174 4.92 -1.27 3.12
N ARG A 175 5.94 -1.72 2.38
CA ARG A 175 6.88 -0.86 1.67
C ARG A 175 6.65 -1.02 0.17
N TYR A 176 5.93 -0.07 -0.39
CA TYR A 176 5.67 0.02 -1.82
C TYR A 176 6.81 0.74 -2.53
N THR A 177 7.37 0.13 -3.56
CA THR A 177 8.34 0.78 -4.45
C THR A 177 7.66 1.17 -5.76
N GLY A 178 7.58 2.48 -6.02
CA GLY A 178 7.20 3.03 -7.31
C GLY A 178 8.43 3.25 -8.19
N VAL A 179 8.32 2.96 -9.48
CA VAL A 179 9.37 3.17 -10.47
C VAL A 179 8.88 4.18 -11.50
N ALA A 180 9.64 5.25 -11.68
CA ALA A 180 9.40 6.23 -12.74
C ALA A 180 10.45 6.06 -13.85
N ARG A 181 10.01 6.04 -15.10
CA ARG A 181 10.86 5.89 -16.27
C ARG A 181 10.50 6.92 -17.34
N GLU A 182 11.51 7.50 -17.98
CA GLU A 182 11.31 8.39 -19.10
C GLU A 182 10.74 7.64 -20.31
N MET A 183 9.68 8.20 -20.89
CA MET A 183 9.09 7.68 -22.13
C MET A 183 9.84 8.24 -23.33
N LYS A 184 10.25 7.35 -24.22
CA LYS A 184 10.91 7.72 -25.48
C LYS A 184 9.90 8.15 -26.51
#